data_9aa6e02289ea0520f419a67d2f54ab92
#
_entry.id   9aa6e02289ea0520f419a67d2f54ab92
#
_cell.length_a   1.000
_cell.length_b   1.000
_cell.length_c   1.000
_cell.angle_alpha   90.00
_cell.angle_beta   90.00
_cell.angle_gamma   90.00
#
_symmetry.space_group_name_H-M   'P 1'
#
loop_
_entity.id
_entity.type
_entity.pdbx_description
1 polymer ?
#
loop_
_entity_poly.entity_id
_entity_poly.type
_entity_poly.pdbx_seq_one_letter_code
_entity_poly.pdbx_strand_id
1 'polypeptide(L)'
;MQVRETSISGLIELIPRVFEDERGYFFESYNKTLFATLGLPMEFVQDNQSFSVKGVLRGLHMQNDPFAQGKLVRVITGQVLDVAVDLRPDSPTFGQYETFLLDAKLANMAYIPEGFGHGFVALEDSIFSYKCTNVYNKASEAGVIWNDPDLNINWGVSNPIVSEKDMELKPLREVFPTVFV
;
A
#
# COMPACT_ATOMS: atom_id res chain seq x y z
N MET A 1 -19.51 -4.04 3.72
CA MET A 1 -18.25 -3.64 3.04
C MET A 1 -18.44 -3.86 1.55
N GLN A 2 -18.16 -2.87 0.74
CA GLN A 2 -18.14 -2.99 -0.72
C GLN A 2 -16.70 -3.29 -1.15
N VAL A 3 -16.51 -4.18 -2.12
CA VAL A 3 -15.21 -4.52 -2.70
C VAL A 3 -15.16 -3.97 -4.12
N ARG A 4 -14.08 -3.30 -4.46
CA ARG A 4 -13.76 -2.87 -5.83
C ARG A 4 -12.47 -3.56 -6.26
N GLU A 5 -12.59 -4.47 -7.21
CA GLU A 5 -11.44 -5.12 -7.84
C GLU A 5 -10.71 -4.12 -8.75
N THR A 6 -9.40 -4.30 -8.88
CA THR A 6 -8.57 -3.56 -9.83
C THR A 6 -8.25 -4.42 -11.07
N SER A 7 -7.53 -3.85 -12.01
CA SER A 7 -7.01 -4.60 -13.16
C SER A 7 -5.88 -5.57 -12.77
N ILE A 8 -5.29 -5.42 -11.58
CA ILE A 8 -4.17 -6.23 -11.09
C ILE A 8 -4.69 -7.25 -10.08
N SER A 9 -4.56 -8.52 -10.39
CA SER A 9 -5.10 -9.63 -9.60
C SER A 9 -4.67 -9.61 -8.14
N GLY A 10 -5.65 -9.66 -7.23
CA GLY A 10 -5.49 -9.69 -5.77
C GLY A 10 -5.41 -8.31 -5.12
N LEU A 11 -5.18 -7.25 -5.88
CA LEU A 11 -5.15 -5.87 -5.41
C LEU A 11 -6.56 -5.29 -5.43
N ILE A 12 -7.09 -4.88 -4.28
CA ILE A 12 -8.48 -4.46 -4.15
C ILE A 12 -8.64 -3.23 -3.28
N GLU A 13 -9.69 -2.45 -3.55
CA GLU A 13 -10.17 -1.41 -2.66
C GLU A 13 -11.39 -1.90 -1.86
N LEU A 14 -11.39 -1.58 -0.58
CA LEU A 14 -12.42 -1.93 0.38
C LEU A 14 -13.08 -0.66 0.90
N ILE A 15 -14.40 -0.57 0.73
CA ILE A 15 -15.19 0.58 1.20
C ILE A 15 -16.13 0.09 2.30
N PRO A 16 -15.87 0.44 3.57
CA PRO A 16 -16.71 0.01 4.68
C PRO A 16 -18.05 0.73 4.65
N ARG A 17 -19.05 0.13 5.30
CA ARG A 17 -20.26 0.84 5.63
C ARG A 17 -19.99 1.70 6.86
N VAL A 18 -20.10 3.01 6.72
CA VAL A 18 -20.01 3.97 7.81
C VAL A 18 -21.41 4.24 8.37
N PHE A 19 -21.53 4.22 9.69
CA PHE A 19 -22.74 4.57 10.44
C PHE A 19 -22.49 5.88 11.15
N GLU A 20 -23.29 6.89 10.83
CA GLU A 20 -23.17 8.24 11.39
C GLU A 20 -24.39 8.60 12.23
N ASP A 21 -24.15 9.27 13.37
CA ASP A 21 -25.18 9.89 14.22
C ASP A 21 -24.62 11.18 14.87
N GLU A 22 -25.37 11.80 15.77
CA GLU A 22 -25.00 13.04 16.47
C GLU A 22 -23.71 12.93 17.34
N ARG A 23 -23.23 11.72 17.63
CA ARG A 23 -22.00 11.46 18.39
C ARG A 23 -20.76 11.32 17.49
N GLY A 24 -20.94 11.21 16.14
CA GLY A 24 -19.89 10.98 15.17
C GLY A 24 -20.17 9.75 14.29
N TYR A 25 -19.15 8.92 14.06
CA TYR A 25 -19.29 7.77 13.17
C TYR A 25 -18.70 6.49 13.77
N PHE A 26 -19.18 5.36 13.26
CA PHE A 26 -18.65 4.02 13.53
C PHE A 26 -18.57 3.21 12.23
N PHE A 27 -17.50 2.44 12.05
CA PHE A 27 -17.40 1.41 11.03
C PHE A 27 -16.46 0.28 11.46
N GLU A 28 -16.66 -0.91 10.90
CA GLU A 28 -15.71 -2.01 11.03
C GLU A 28 -14.59 -1.85 10.00
N SER A 29 -13.37 -1.60 10.46
CA SER A 29 -12.19 -1.52 9.59
C SER A 29 -11.60 -2.89 9.27
N TYR A 30 -11.89 -3.90 10.10
CA TYR A 30 -11.51 -5.28 9.91
C TYR A 30 -12.47 -6.21 10.64
N ASN A 31 -12.83 -7.31 9.97
CA ASN A 31 -13.62 -8.38 10.57
C ASN A 31 -13.17 -9.72 9.97
N LYS A 32 -12.60 -10.61 10.80
CA LYS A 32 -12.03 -11.89 10.37
C LYS A 32 -13.00 -12.74 9.54
N THR A 33 -14.26 -12.84 9.98
CA THR A 33 -15.28 -13.63 9.27
C THR A 33 -15.62 -13.03 7.92
N LEU A 34 -15.78 -11.71 7.84
CA LEU A 34 -16.07 -11.02 6.59
C LEU A 34 -14.89 -11.17 5.60
N PHE A 35 -13.66 -10.99 6.07
CA PHE A 35 -12.46 -11.15 5.23
C PHE A 35 -12.34 -12.58 4.69
N ALA A 36 -12.66 -13.59 5.50
CA ALA A 36 -12.74 -14.99 5.02
C ALA A 36 -13.74 -15.16 3.87
N THR A 37 -14.92 -14.53 3.94
CA THR A 37 -15.93 -14.62 2.86
C THR A 37 -15.50 -13.91 1.58
N LEU A 38 -14.57 -12.95 1.69
CA LEU A 38 -14.00 -12.20 0.57
C LEU A 38 -12.72 -12.85 0.01
N GLY A 39 -12.29 -13.99 0.56
CA GLY A 39 -11.04 -14.66 0.17
C GLY A 39 -9.77 -13.88 0.57
N LEU A 40 -9.88 -12.96 1.54
CA LEU A 40 -8.78 -12.14 2.04
C LEU A 40 -8.11 -12.79 3.24
N PRO A 41 -6.88 -12.36 3.61
CA PRO A 41 -6.21 -12.84 4.81
C PRO A 41 -7.05 -12.65 6.06
N MET A 42 -7.12 -13.70 6.86
CA MET A 42 -7.88 -13.71 8.11
C MET A 42 -7.03 -13.33 9.33
N GLU A 43 -5.72 -13.23 9.16
CA GLU A 43 -4.78 -12.95 10.26
C GLU A 43 -3.79 -11.87 9.85
N PHE A 44 -3.68 -10.88 10.73
CA PHE A 44 -2.66 -9.84 10.66
C PHE A 44 -1.90 -9.87 11.98
N VAL A 45 -0.59 -9.94 11.90
CA VAL A 45 0.29 -10.17 13.05
C VAL A 45 1.05 -8.92 13.49
N GLN A 46 0.97 -7.83 12.73
CA GLN A 46 1.62 -6.57 13.03
C GLN A 46 0.76 -5.39 12.58
N ASP A 47 0.62 -4.40 13.44
CA ASP A 47 0.00 -3.10 13.14
C ASP A 47 1.07 -2.01 13.16
N ASN A 48 1.01 -1.12 12.17
CA ASN A 48 1.90 0.03 12.07
C ASN A 48 1.10 1.31 11.89
N GLN A 49 1.65 2.42 12.39
CA GLN A 49 1.12 3.75 12.19
C GLN A 49 2.25 4.74 11.95
N SER A 50 2.05 5.66 11.01
CA SER A 50 2.96 6.77 10.76
C SER A 50 2.20 8.09 10.64
N PHE A 51 2.86 9.18 11.02
CA PHE A 51 2.44 10.53 10.68
C PHE A 51 3.33 11.05 9.55
N SER A 52 2.73 11.71 8.58
CA SER A 52 3.43 12.33 7.45
C SER A 52 2.83 13.71 7.18
N VAL A 53 3.66 14.73 7.15
CA VAL A 53 3.22 16.06 6.69
C VAL A 53 2.96 16.03 5.20
N LYS A 54 2.17 16.95 4.70
CA LYS A 54 1.86 17.11 3.28
C LYS A 54 3.14 17.09 2.43
N GLY A 55 3.13 16.32 1.34
CA GLY A 55 4.23 16.18 0.40
C GLY A 55 5.25 15.11 0.76
N VAL A 56 5.17 14.48 1.93
CA VAL A 56 6.01 13.32 2.25
C VAL A 56 5.61 12.13 1.40
N LEU A 57 6.61 11.53 0.74
CA LEU A 57 6.50 10.28 0.01
C LEU A 57 7.31 9.21 0.73
N ARG A 58 6.72 8.02 0.89
CA ARG A 58 7.37 6.82 1.42
C ARG A 58 7.16 5.68 0.44
N GLY A 59 8.22 4.99 0.06
CA GLY A 59 8.14 3.84 -0.84
C GLY A 59 9.21 3.83 -1.92
N LEU A 60 9.18 2.84 -2.79
CA LEU A 60 8.29 1.67 -2.79
C LEU A 60 8.92 0.55 -1.94
N HIS A 61 8.19 0.06 -0.95
CA HIS A 61 8.71 -0.93 -0.01
C HIS A 61 8.02 -2.28 -0.14
N MET A 62 8.79 -3.35 -0.04
CA MET A 62 8.32 -4.73 0.07
C MET A 62 9.21 -5.52 1.03
N GLN A 63 8.83 -6.74 1.32
CA GLN A 63 9.70 -7.75 1.92
C GLN A 63 9.70 -9.01 1.07
N ASN A 64 10.89 -9.61 0.95
CA ASN A 64 11.07 -10.90 0.29
C ASN A 64 10.72 -12.07 1.23
N ASP A 65 10.47 -13.24 0.65
CA ASP A 65 10.32 -14.49 1.40
C ASP A 65 11.50 -14.74 2.33
N PRO A 66 11.28 -15.38 3.49
CA PRO A 66 10.02 -15.90 4.02
C PRO A 66 9.19 -14.87 4.81
N PHE A 67 9.51 -13.58 4.72
CA PHE A 67 8.86 -12.49 5.46
C PHE A 67 8.03 -11.57 4.56
N ALA A 68 7.64 -12.04 3.38
CA ALA A 68 6.72 -11.29 2.51
C ALA A 68 5.46 -10.88 3.27
N GLN A 69 4.95 -9.66 3.00
CA GLN A 69 3.85 -9.06 3.73
C GLN A 69 2.72 -8.64 2.79
N GLY A 70 1.53 -9.20 2.99
CA GLY A 70 0.30 -8.56 2.56
C GLY A 70 -0.07 -7.43 3.53
N LYS A 71 -0.64 -6.34 3.01
CA LYS A 71 -0.92 -5.14 3.80
C LYS A 71 -2.38 -4.71 3.62
N LEU A 72 -3.06 -4.43 4.73
CA LEU A 72 -4.35 -3.73 4.73
C LEU A 72 -4.12 -2.31 5.21
N VAL A 73 -4.23 -1.34 4.30
CA VAL A 73 -3.84 0.04 4.53
C VAL A 73 -5.04 0.98 4.56
N ARG A 74 -4.97 2.02 5.39
CA ARG A 74 -5.96 3.08 5.46
C ARG A 74 -5.40 4.37 6.05
N VAL A 75 -6.13 5.46 5.86
CA VAL A 75 -5.84 6.76 6.50
C VAL A 75 -6.75 6.95 7.71
N ILE A 76 -6.18 7.38 8.85
CA ILE A 76 -6.92 7.73 10.06
C ILE A 76 -7.33 9.21 10.02
N THR A 77 -6.43 10.08 9.57
CA THR A 77 -6.67 11.52 9.34
C THR A 77 -5.98 11.94 8.06
N GLY A 78 -6.53 12.93 7.36
CA GLY A 78 -5.97 13.48 6.12
C GLY A 78 -6.29 12.61 4.89
N GLN A 79 -5.45 12.74 3.88
CA GLN A 79 -5.62 12.11 2.57
C GLN A 79 -4.26 11.75 1.97
N VAL A 80 -4.15 10.57 1.36
CA VAL A 80 -2.95 10.15 0.64
C VAL A 80 -3.28 9.61 -0.75
N LEU A 81 -2.36 9.75 -1.68
CA LEU A 81 -2.32 8.94 -2.89
C LEU A 81 -1.46 7.71 -2.58
N ASP A 82 -2.11 6.57 -2.44
CA ASP A 82 -1.49 5.28 -2.18
C ASP A 82 -1.20 4.58 -3.52
N VAL A 83 -0.06 3.92 -3.62
CA VAL A 83 0.42 3.28 -4.85
C VAL A 83 0.87 1.86 -4.55
N ALA A 84 0.35 0.90 -5.31
CA ALA A 84 0.78 -0.49 -5.26
C ALA A 84 1.25 -0.94 -6.64
N VAL A 85 2.48 -1.43 -6.72
CA VAL A 85 3.13 -1.91 -7.96
C VAL A 85 3.25 -3.42 -7.89
N ASP A 86 2.80 -4.12 -8.92
CA ASP A 86 3.00 -5.58 -9.03
C ASP A 86 4.47 -5.88 -9.33
N LEU A 87 5.18 -6.43 -8.35
CA LEU A 87 6.58 -6.83 -8.48
C LEU A 87 6.77 -8.35 -8.45
N ARG A 88 5.72 -9.13 -8.69
CA ARG A 88 5.77 -10.60 -8.80
C ARG A 88 6.35 -10.97 -10.18
N PRO A 89 7.54 -11.60 -10.26
CA PRO A 89 8.25 -11.80 -11.53
C PRO A 89 7.47 -12.58 -12.59
N ASP A 90 6.62 -13.52 -12.16
CA ASP A 90 5.82 -14.38 -13.06
C ASP A 90 4.41 -13.80 -13.33
N SER A 91 4.13 -12.60 -12.87
CA SER A 91 2.82 -11.97 -13.05
C SER A 91 2.69 -11.38 -14.47
N PRO A 92 1.54 -11.57 -15.14
CA PRO A 92 1.26 -10.90 -16.43
C PRO A 92 1.14 -9.38 -16.29
N THR A 93 1.02 -8.87 -15.06
CA THR A 93 0.95 -7.44 -14.73
C THR A 93 2.23 -6.93 -14.04
N PHE A 94 3.35 -7.66 -14.13
CA PHE A 94 4.63 -7.21 -13.58
C PHE A 94 4.96 -5.79 -14.05
N GLY A 95 5.34 -4.91 -13.11
CA GLY A 95 5.66 -3.51 -13.37
C GLY A 95 4.43 -2.60 -13.59
N GLN A 96 3.22 -3.14 -13.64
CA GLN A 96 2.01 -2.31 -13.62
C GLN A 96 1.67 -1.87 -12.19
N TYR A 97 1.01 -0.73 -12.06
CA TYR A 97 0.61 -0.18 -10.77
C TYR A 97 -0.84 0.32 -10.77
N GLU A 98 -1.42 0.35 -9.60
CA GLU A 98 -2.69 1.01 -9.32
C GLU A 98 -2.50 2.10 -8.27
N THR A 99 -3.39 3.09 -8.31
CA THR A 99 -3.42 4.17 -7.33
C THR A 99 -4.76 4.21 -6.60
N PHE A 100 -4.71 4.48 -5.31
CA PHE A 100 -5.90 4.66 -4.47
C PHE A 100 -5.84 6.03 -3.80
N LEU A 101 -6.88 6.82 -3.98
CA LEU A 101 -7.07 8.01 -3.15
C LEU A 101 -7.68 7.56 -1.83
N LEU A 102 -6.83 7.34 -0.80
CA LEU A 102 -7.29 6.98 0.53
C LEU A 102 -7.60 8.25 1.33
N ASP A 103 -8.83 8.35 1.79
CA ASP A 103 -9.36 9.53 2.49
C ASP A 103 -10.00 9.10 3.82
N ALA A 104 -9.60 9.75 4.90
CA ALA A 104 -10.16 9.49 6.23
C ALA A 104 -11.69 9.68 6.30
N LYS A 105 -12.26 10.59 5.48
CA LYS A 105 -13.70 10.85 5.43
C LYS A 105 -14.46 9.73 4.70
N LEU A 106 -13.84 9.11 3.70
CA LEU A 106 -14.41 7.99 2.97
C LEU A 106 -14.20 6.66 3.71
N ALA A 107 -13.27 6.64 4.65
CA ALA A 107 -12.84 5.45 5.40
C ALA A 107 -12.43 4.26 4.50
N ASN A 108 -12.15 4.53 3.21
CA ASN A 108 -11.73 3.49 2.26
C ASN A 108 -10.35 2.95 2.60
N MET A 109 -10.12 1.72 2.19
CA MET A 109 -8.90 0.95 2.47
C MET A 109 -8.44 0.26 1.20
N ALA A 110 -7.13 -0.06 1.12
CA ALA A 110 -6.62 -0.96 0.09
C ALA A 110 -6.04 -2.23 0.74
N TYR A 111 -6.32 -3.38 0.15
CA TYR A 111 -5.57 -4.60 0.44
C TYR A 111 -4.55 -4.83 -0.67
N ILE A 112 -3.29 -4.86 -0.28
CA ILE A 112 -2.12 -5.03 -1.14
C ILE A 112 -1.52 -6.39 -0.84
N PRO A 113 -1.53 -7.35 -1.79
CA PRO A 113 -0.98 -8.69 -1.58
C PRO A 113 0.55 -8.70 -1.37
N GLU A 114 1.06 -9.86 -0.98
CA GLU A 114 2.50 -10.15 -1.00
C GLU A 114 3.07 -10.04 -2.42
N GLY A 115 4.34 -9.63 -2.53
CA GLY A 115 5.01 -9.45 -3.81
C GLY A 115 4.73 -8.10 -4.50
N PHE A 116 4.01 -7.20 -3.83
CA PHE A 116 3.81 -5.83 -4.31
C PHE A 116 4.80 -4.86 -3.67
N GLY A 117 5.34 -3.93 -4.48
CA GLY A 117 5.96 -2.71 -3.99
C GLY A 117 4.87 -1.71 -3.58
N HIS A 118 4.97 -1.17 -2.37
CA HIS A 118 3.97 -0.28 -1.81
C HIS A 118 4.58 1.05 -1.39
N GLY A 119 3.89 2.12 -1.69
CA GLY A 119 4.25 3.47 -1.26
C GLY A 119 3.05 4.41 -1.27
N PHE A 120 3.23 5.59 -0.69
CA PHE A 120 2.21 6.64 -0.74
C PHE A 120 2.83 8.02 -0.71
N VAL A 121 2.08 9.02 -1.17
CA VAL A 121 2.38 10.43 -0.94
C VAL A 121 1.24 11.08 -0.14
N ALA A 122 1.59 11.82 0.90
CA ALA A 122 0.63 12.55 1.72
C ALA A 122 0.16 13.82 0.98
N LEU A 123 -1.13 13.87 0.64
CA LEU A 123 -1.76 15.04 0.00
C LEU A 123 -2.16 16.11 1.02
N GLU A 124 -2.32 15.69 2.27
CA GLU A 124 -2.54 16.50 3.47
C GLU A 124 -1.68 15.93 4.60
N ASP A 125 -1.57 16.63 5.73
CA ASP A 125 -1.00 16.06 6.95
C ASP A 125 -1.82 14.85 7.36
N SER A 126 -1.20 13.67 7.36
CA SER A 126 -1.92 12.40 7.40
C SER A 126 -1.38 11.45 8.45
N ILE A 127 -2.28 10.77 9.14
CA ILE A 127 -1.97 9.57 9.93
C ILE A 127 -2.36 8.35 9.09
N PHE A 128 -1.35 7.59 8.68
CA PHE A 128 -1.46 6.38 7.89
C PHE A 128 -1.30 5.15 8.77
N SER A 129 -2.21 4.18 8.66
CA SER A 129 -2.20 2.96 9.46
C SER A 129 -2.33 1.75 8.55
N TYR A 130 -1.58 0.68 8.88
CA TYR A 130 -1.67 -0.56 8.11
C TYR A 130 -1.39 -1.80 8.96
N LYS A 131 -2.11 -2.86 8.64
CA LYS A 131 -1.94 -4.21 9.19
C LYS A 131 -1.13 -5.04 8.21
N CYS A 132 -0.24 -5.91 8.74
CA CYS A 132 0.61 -6.79 7.96
C CYS A 132 0.33 -8.27 8.26
N THR A 133 0.35 -9.11 7.23
CA THR A 133 0.18 -10.56 7.36
C THR A 133 1.41 -11.25 7.96
N ASN A 134 2.57 -10.57 7.97
CA ASN A 134 3.82 -11.08 8.53
C ASN A 134 4.53 -9.97 9.32
N VAL A 135 5.52 -10.35 10.13
CA VAL A 135 6.31 -9.40 10.92
C VAL A 135 7.39 -8.73 10.07
N TYR A 136 7.82 -7.55 10.52
CA TYR A 136 8.96 -6.86 9.90
C TYR A 136 10.25 -7.64 10.11
N ASN A 137 11.00 -7.82 9.03
CA ASN A 137 12.35 -8.39 9.05
C ASN A 137 13.30 -7.53 8.19
N LYS A 138 14.29 -6.93 8.84
CA LYS A 138 15.25 -6.04 8.17
C LYS A 138 16.04 -6.74 7.06
N ALA A 139 16.38 -8.03 7.22
CA ALA A 139 17.15 -8.76 6.22
C ALA A 139 16.34 -9.09 4.95
N SER A 140 15.01 -9.13 5.05
CA SER A 140 14.09 -9.37 3.94
C SER A 140 13.56 -8.08 3.30
N GLU A 141 13.92 -6.92 3.86
CA GLU A 141 13.47 -5.63 3.33
C GLU A 141 14.03 -5.40 1.93
N ALA A 142 13.17 -5.01 1.02
CA ALA A 142 13.47 -4.70 -0.36
C ALA A 142 12.58 -3.55 -0.86
N GLY A 143 12.89 -3.03 -2.04
CA GLY A 143 12.08 -1.98 -2.65
C GLY A 143 12.64 -1.52 -3.98
N VAL A 144 11.87 -0.67 -4.65
CA VAL A 144 12.23 0.00 -5.91
C VAL A 144 12.14 1.50 -5.69
N ILE A 145 13.06 2.24 -6.30
CA ILE A 145 13.07 3.70 -6.18
C ILE A 145 11.75 4.31 -6.68
N TRP A 146 11.23 5.27 -5.94
CA TRP A 146 9.90 5.87 -6.17
C TRP A 146 9.72 6.53 -7.54
N ASN A 147 10.81 7.06 -8.13
CA ASN A 147 10.84 7.75 -9.42
C ASN A 147 11.44 6.89 -10.54
N ASP A 148 11.31 5.58 -10.42
CA ASP A 148 11.79 4.64 -11.42
C ASP A 148 11.22 4.96 -12.81
N PRO A 149 12.08 5.07 -13.87
CA PRO A 149 11.64 5.45 -15.21
C PRO A 149 10.81 4.37 -15.92
N ASP A 150 11.00 3.09 -15.60
CA ASP A 150 10.23 2.00 -16.20
C ASP A 150 8.82 1.93 -15.59
N LEU A 151 8.68 2.25 -14.30
CA LEU A 151 7.38 2.34 -13.63
C LEU A 151 6.63 3.63 -14.00
N ASN A 152 7.35 4.73 -14.17
CA ASN A 152 6.80 6.05 -14.55
C ASN A 152 5.54 6.44 -13.75
N ILE A 153 5.59 6.27 -12.42
CA ILE A 153 4.45 6.50 -11.53
C ILE A 153 4.14 7.99 -11.45
N ASN A 154 2.88 8.33 -11.71
CA ASN A 154 2.39 9.69 -11.48
C ASN A 154 1.96 9.88 -10.02
N TRP A 155 2.85 10.43 -9.20
CA TRP A 155 2.59 10.70 -7.79
C TRP A 155 1.74 11.97 -7.54
N GLY A 156 1.43 12.75 -8.57
CA GLY A 156 0.65 13.99 -8.43
C GLY A 156 1.38 15.13 -7.72
N VAL A 157 2.68 14.97 -7.40
CA VAL A 157 3.53 15.97 -6.76
C VAL A 157 4.86 16.11 -7.50
N SER A 158 5.39 17.34 -7.60
CA SER A 158 6.62 17.58 -8.36
C SER A 158 7.88 17.40 -7.53
N ASN A 159 7.83 17.72 -6.24
CA ASN A 159 8.99 17.72 -5.34
C ASN A 159 8.57 17.09 -3.99
N PRO A 160 8.46 15.77 -3.90
CA PRO A 160 8.10 15.11 -2.65
C PRO A 160 9.25 15.19 -1.63
N ILE A 161 8.88 15.14 -0.35
CA ILE A 161 9.82 14.98 0.75
C ILE A 161 10.07 13.48 0.91
N VAL A 162 11.27 13.02 0.56
CA VAL A 162 11.65 11.61 0.56
C VAL A 162 12.79 11.39 1.57
N SER A 163 12.78 10.27 2.29
CA SER A 163 13.88 9.92 3.19
C SER A 163 15.15 9.55 2.43
N GLU A 164 16.33 9.74 3.05
CA GLU A 164 17.61 9.30 2.46
C GLU A 164 17.56 7.81 2.09
N LYS A 165 16.99 6.97 2.97
CA LYS A 165 16.84 5.55 2.74
C LYS A 165 16.02 5.25 1.47
N ASP A 166 14.93 5.96 1.24
CA ASP A 166 14.08 5.73 0.07
C ASP A 166 14.70 6.29 -1.22
N MET A 167 15.57 7.30 -1.11
CA MET A 167 16.36 7.81 -2.22
C MET A 167 17.50 6.86 -2.64
N GLU A 168 17.95 5.98 -1.75
CA GLU A 168 19.00 4.99 -2.01
C GLU A 168 18.45 3.67 -2.59
N LEU A 169 17.13 3.52 -2.70
CA LEU A 169 16.53 2.34 -3.34
C LEU A 169 16.95 2.25 -4.81
N LYS A 170 17.07 1.01 -5.29
CA LYS A 170 17.54 0.71 -6.64
C LYS A 170 16.41 0.79 -7.66
N PRO A 171 16.73 1.08 -8.94
CA PRO A 171 15.79 0.97 -10.05
C PRO A 171 15.28 -0.46 -10.25
N LEU A 172 14.09 -0.58 -10.83
CA LEU A 172 13.40 -1.85 -11.09
C LEU A 172 14.30 -2.88 -11.81
N ARG A 173 15.03 -2.47 -12.84
CA ARG A 173 15.93 -3.34 -13.63
C ARG A 173 17.09 -3.89 -12.82
N GLU A 174 17.55 -3.17 -11.80
CA GLU A 174 18.60 -3.65 -10.90
C GLU A 174 18.08 -4.61 -9.83
N VAL A 175 16.83 -4.41 -9.39
CA VAL A 175 16.18 -5.28 -8.40
C VAL A 175 15.72 -6.59 -9.04
N PHE A 176 15.24 -6.55 -10.29
CA PHE A 176 14.71 -7.69 -11.04
C PHE A 176 15.40 -7.91 -12.39
N PRO A 177 16.74 -8.13 -12.41
CA PRO A 177 17.48 -8.20 -13.67
C PRO A 177 17.04 -9.36 -14.58
N THR A 178 16.51 -10.44 -14.02
CA THR A 178 16.08 -11.63 -14.77
C THR A 178 14.79 -11.46 -15.55
N VAL A 179 13.98 -10.43 -15.24
CA VAL A 179 12.73 -10.16 -15.93
C VAL A 179 12.95 -9.36 -17.21
N PHE A 180 14.07 -8.68 -17.34
CA PHE A 180 14.42 -7.79 -18.47
C PHE A 180 15.44 -8.40 -19.45
N VAL A 181 15.61 -9.70 -19.44
CA VAL A 181 16.54 -10.43 -20.35
C VAL A 181 15.88 -10.78 -21.66
#